data_3eab7722246e6641d2c0f41a7b0955b0
#
_entry.id   3eab7722246e6641d2c0f41a7b0955b0
#
_cell.length_a   1.000
_cell.length_b   1.000
_cell.length_c   1.000
_cell.angle_alpha   90.00
_cell.angle_beta   90.00
_cell.angle_gamma   90.00
#
_symmetry.space_group_name_H-M   'P 1'
#
loop_
_entity.id
_entity.type
_entity.pdbx_description
1 polymer ?
#
loop_
_entity_poly.entity_id
_entity_poly.type
_entity_poly.pdbx_seq_one_letter_code
_entity_poly.pdbx_strand_id
1 'polypeptide(L)'
;MRLEEILKRLRDGAQTDARTSLERFGITARQAYGWSMPALRELARETGRDHTLAQQLWATGILDARILAALVDEPDRVTPRQMERWARDFDSWAVCDACCMHLFDRTPYAHVKVRAWSGRKEEFVKRAAFALIAALAVHEKDGTDEAFRAFLALCEREAGDARTYVKKAVNWAVRQIGKRNAALRTAAVACAERIGAQGSPSARWIAADALRELESAPAAKRPAKARGSARNGSSRRATPAGPGRAPARPQPPASRARAKAKSPSPARSGRARPARSARRS
;
A
#
# COMPACT_ATOMS: atom_id res chain seq x y z
N MET A 1 24.76 6.12 -0.19
CA MET A 1 25.64 4.95 -0.44
C MET A 1 25.42 4.42 -1.86
N ARG A 2 26.43 3.76 -2.47
CA ARG A 2 26.27 3.10 -3.79
C ARG A 2 25.81 1.66 -3.61
N LEU A 3 25.18 1.08 -4.65
CA LEU A 3 24.66 -0.28 -4.63
C LEU A 3 25.70 -1.32 -4.17
N GLU A 4 26.92 -1.29 -4.74
CA GLU A 4 27.98 -2.25 -4.45
C GLU A 4 28.43 -2.19 -2.98
N GLU A 5 28.48 -1.01 -2.39
CA GLU A 5 28.80 -0.80 -0.99
C GLU A 5 27.73 -1.42 -0.08
N ILE A 6 26.47 -1.22 -0.40
CA ILE A 6 25.35 -1.83 0.34
C ILE A 6 25.38 -3.35 0.22
N LEU A 7 25.55 -3.87 -0.99
CA LEU A 7 25.62 -5.32 -1.20
C LEU A 7 26.82 -5.95 -0.50
N LYS A 8 27.94 -5.25 -0.44
CA LYS A 8 29.10 -5.68 0.36
C LYS A 8 28.75 -5.74 1.85
N ARG A 9 28.15 -4.69 2.40
CA ARG A 9 27.73 -4.66 3.82
C ARG A 9 26.72 -5.77 4.15
N LEU A 10 25.74 -6.00 3.27
CA LEU A 10 24.76 -7.07 3.46
C LEU A 10 25.44 -8.45 3.50
N ARG A 11 26.44 -8.70 2.65
CA ARG A 11 27.21 -9.96 2.65
C ARG A 11 28.08 -10.10 3.88
N ASP A 12 28.81 -9.04 4.24
CA ASP A 12 29.72 -9.05 5.38
C ASP A 12 28.99 -9.27 6.72
N GLY A 13 27.72 -8.80 6.80
CA GLY A 13 26.85 -9.00 7.96
C GLY A 13 25.93 -10.22 7.87
N ALA A 14 26.18 -11.15 6.93
CA ALA A 14 25.36 -12.33 6.75
C ALA A 14 25.40 -13.26 7.97
N GLN A 15 24.22 -13.75 8.39
CA GLN A 15 24.09 -14.71 9.47
C GLN A 15 24.41 -16.14 8.96
N THR A 16 25.17 -16.92 9.72
CA THR A 16 25.59 -18.27 9.32
C THR A 16 24.39 -19.22 9.13
N ASP A 17 23.32 -19.04 9.92
CA ASP A 17 22.11 -19.85 9.90
C ASP A 17 20.91 -19.15 9.22
N ALA A 18 21.17 -18.09 8.45
CA ALA A 18 20.13 -17.25 7.82
C ALA A 18 19.05 -18.09 7.13
N ARG A 19 19.43 -19.05 6.31
CA ARG A 19 18.51 -19.90 5.56
C ARG A 19 17.61 -20.73 6.47
N THR A 20 18.20 -21.46 7.41
CA THR A 20 17.44 -22.30 8.35
C THR A 20 16.52 -21.48 9.24
N SER A 21 16.97 -20.31 9.66
CA SER A 21 16.16 -19.38 10.45
C SER A 21 14.94 -18.88 9.65
N LEU A 22 15.14 -18.48 8.40
CA LEU A 22 14.06 -17.99 7.54
C LEU A 22 13.05 -19.10 7.18
N GLU A 23 13.51 -20.32 6.92
CA GLU A 23 12.66 -21.48 6.62
C GLU A 23 11.69 -21.80 7.78
N ARG A 24 12.12 -21.64 9.04
CA ARG A 24 11.26 -21.80 10.23
C ARG A 24 10.07 -20.85 10.23
N PHE A 25 10.23 -19.69 9.61
CA PHE A 25 9.16 -18.70 9.43
C PHE A 25 8.41 -18.85 8.09
N GLY A 26 8.70 -19.89 7.32
CA GLY A 26 8.09 -20.14 6.01
C GLY A 26 8.54 -19.14 4.94
N ILE A 27 9.76 -18.64 5.04
CA ILE A 27 10.40 -17.77 4.05
C ILE A 27 11.39 -18.59 3.23
N THR A 28 11.06 -18.84 1.96
CA THR A 28 11.89 -19.63 1.03
C THR A 28 12.47 -18.70 -0.03
N ALA A 29 13.40 -17.83 0.37
CA ALA A 29 14.09 -16.95 -0.55
C ALA A 29 15.26 -17.67 -1.25
N ARG A 30 15.48 -17.36 -2.55
CA ARG A 30 16.63 -17.91 -3.30
C ARG A 30 17.96 -17.47 -2.70
N GLN A 31 18.03 -16.21 -2.26
CA GLN A 31 19.20 -15.61 -1.61
C GLN A 31 18.75 -14.68 -0.49
N ALA A 32 19.33 -14.89 0.69
CA ALA A 32 19.12 -14.04 1.86
C ALA A 32 20.36 -14.07 2.76
N TYR A 33 20.56 -12.97 3.46
CA TYR A 33 21.67 -12.82 4.41
C TYR A 33 21.21 -12.86 5.88
N GLY A 34 19.90 -12.83 6.13
CA GLY A 34 19.33 -12.97 7.47
C GLY A 34 19.43 -11.72 8.34
N TRP A 35 19.46 -10.54 7.74
CA TRP A 35 19.49 -9.29 8.49
C TRP A 35 18.18 -9.09 9.26
N SER A 36 18.30 -8.65 10.51
CA SER A 36 17.13 -8.28 11.30
C SER A 36 16.48 -6.99 10.79
N MET A 37 15.18 -6.84 11.00
CA MET A 37 14.48 -5.59 10.63
C MET A 37 15.05 -4.31 11.32
N PRO A 38 15.47 -4.35 12.61
CA PRO A 38 16.18 -3.21 13.20
C PRO A 38 17.47 -2.83 12.46
N ALA A 39 18.28 -3.83 12.08
CA ALA A 39 19.54 -3.59 11.36
C ALA A 39 19.29 -3.05 9.94
N LEU A 40 18.28 -3.57 9.22
CA LEU A 40 17.88 -3.03 7.91
C LEU A 40 17.35 -1.60 7.99
N ARG A 41 16.61 -1.26 9.04
CA ARG A 41 16.15 0.13 9.27
C ARG A 41 17.30 1.07 9.58
N GLU A 42 18.33 0.62 10.31
CA GLU A 42 19.54 1.40 10.54
C GLU A 42 20.25 1.67 9.23
N LEU A 43 20.51 0.62 8.45
CA LEU A 43 21.14 0.75 7.13
C LEU A 43 20.33 1.67 6.20
N ALA A 44 19.00 1.60 6.25
CA ALA A 44 18.13 2.50 5.49
C ALA A 44 18.26 3.97 5.92
N ARG A 45 18.41 4.25 7.23
CA ARG A 45 18.65 5.61 7.74
C ARG A 45 19.99 6.18 7.27
N GLU A 46 21.04 5.36 7.31
CA GLU A 46 22.35 5.74 6.81
C GLU A 46 22.37 5.97 5.30
N THR A 47 21.60 5.16 4.55
CA THR A 47 21.49 5.25 3.08
C THR A 47 20.72 6.51 2.64
N GLY A 48 19.66 6.86 3.38
CA GLY A 48 18.70 7.89 2.98
C GLY A 48 17.69 7.41 1.92
N ARG A 49 16.86 8.34 1.43
CA ARG A 49 15.88 8.06 0.38
C ARG A 49 16.54 8.19 -0.99
N ASP A 50 16.36 7.17 -1.84
CA ASP A 50 16.84 7.15 -3.22
C ASP A 50 16.04 6.15 -4.06
N HIS A 51 15.18 6.67 -4.92
CA HIS A 51 14.34 5.87 -5.81
C HIS A 51 15.15 5.02 -6.79
N THR A 52 16.22 5.57 -7.36
CA THR A 52 17.06 4.84 -8.33
C THR A 52 17.77 3.67 -7.67
N LEU A 53 18.34 3.90 -6.50
CA LEU A 53 18.97 2.86 -5.71
C LEU A 53 17.96 1.79 -5.27
N ALA A 54 16.74 2.17 -4.90
CA ALA A 54 15.69 1.22 -4.56
C ALA A 54 15.37 0.28 -5.73
N GLN A 55 15.28 0.79 -6.96
CA GLN A 55 15.09 -0.04 -8.15
C GLN A 55 16.26 -1.01 -8.38
N GLN A 56 17.48 -0.56 -8.16
CA GLN A 56 18.69 -1.40 -8.29
C GLN A 56 18.73 -2.49 -7.22
N LEU A 57 18.44 -2.15 -5.95
CA LEU A 57 18.36 -3.12 -4.85
C LEU A 57 17.27 -4.16 -5.11
N TRP A 58 16.10 -3.74 -5.60
CA TRP A 58 15.02 -4.65 -5.97
C TRP A 58 15.43 -5.65 -7.04
N ALA A 59 16.13 -5.19 -8.06
CA ALA A 59 16.57 -6.00 -9.20
C ALA A 59 17.55 -7.13 -8.80
N THR A 60 18.21 -7.03 -7.66
CA THR A 60 19.14 -8.07 -7.18
C THR A 60 18.45 -9.39 -6.85
N GLY A 61 17.17 -9.39 -6.52
CA GLY A 61 16.43 -10.57 -6.07
C GLY A 61 16.78 -11.05 -4.66
N ILE A 62 17.70 -10.39 -3.96
CA ILE A 62 18.12 -10.73 -2.59
C ILE A 62 17.04 -10.26 -1.61
N LEU A 63 16.60 -11.13 -0.70
CA LEU A 63 15.53 -10.83 0.27
C LEU A 63 15.80 -9.53 1.03
N ASP A 64 16.98 -9.44 1.67
CA ASP A 64 17.35 -8.30 2.51
C ASP A 64 17.45 -7.00 1.69
N ALA A 65 17.97 -7.08 0.46
CA ALA A 65 18.06 -5.96 -0.46
C ALA A 65 16.68 -5.49 -0.93
N ARG A 66 15.73 -6.41 -1.18
CA ARG A 66 14.34 -6.06 -1.53
C ARG A 66 13.60 -5.40 -0.36
N ILE A 67 13.83 -5.87 0.87
CA ILE A 67 13.27 -5.21 2.07
C ILE A 67 13.89 -3.82 2.22
N LEU A 68 15.21 -3.68 2.05
CA LEU A 68 15.90 -2.40 2.09
C LEU A 68 15.40 -1.45 0.99
N ALA A 69 15.13 -1.95 -0.21
CA ALA A 69 14.54 -1.18 -1.31
C ALA A 69 13.22 -0.52 -0.89
N ALA A 70 12.33 -1.26 -0.21
CA ALA A 70 11.08 -0.70 0.32
C ALA A 70 11.30 0.36 1.41
N LEU A 71 12.41 0.29 2.14
CA LEU A 71 12.76 1.25 3.19
C LEU A 71 13.40 2.53 2.64
N VAL A 72 14.11 2.48 1.52
CA VAL A 72 14.84 3.63 0.95
C VAL A 72 14.14 4.27 -0.25
N ASP A 73 13.11 3.64 -0.82
CA ASP A 73 12.37 4.21 -1.94
C ASP A 73 11.57 5.46 -1.53
N GLU A 74 11.32 6.33 -2.48
CA GLU A 74 10.58 7.60 -2.35
C GLU A 74 9.11 7.38 -2.75
N PRO A 75 8.15 7.40 -1.80
CA PRO A 75 6.74 7.11 -2.08
C PRO A 75 6.14 7.96 -3.21
N ASP A 76 6.53 9.23 -3.30
CA ASP A 76 6.02 10.18 -4.30
C ASP A 76 6.52 9.87 -5.73
N ARG A 77 7.58 9.08 -5.86
CA ARG A 77 8.13 8.62 -7.15
C ARG A 77 7.65 7.23 -7.55
N VAL A 78 7.00 6.51 -6.63
CA VAL A 78 6.45 5.18 -6.91
C VAL A 78 5.28 5.30 -7.88
N THR A 79 5.31 4.51 -8.95
CA THR A 79 4.24 4.48 -9.96
C THR A 79 3.34 3.25 -9.80
N PRO A 80 2.09 3.28 -10.31
CA PRO A 80 1.23 2.09 -10.36
C PRO A 80 1.88 0.89 -11.07
N ARG A 81 2.72 1.17 -12.08
CA ARG A 81 3.46 0.14 -12.83
C ARG A 81 4.56 -0.50 -11.97
N GLN A 82 5.27 0.29 -11.19
CA GLN A 82 6.25 -0.24 -10.23
C GLN A 82 5.59 -1.13 -9.18
N MET A 83 4.50 -0.65 -8.56
CA MET A 83 3.76 -1.44 -7.58
C MET A 83 3.32 -2.79 -8.16
N GLU A 84 2.79 -2.79 -9.38
CA GLU A 84 2.35 -4.02 -10.06
C GLU A 84 3.53 -4.97 -10.36
N ARG A 85 4.66 -4.44 -10.82
CA ARG A 85 5.88 -5.22 -11.08
C ARG A 85 6.40 -5.84 -9.79
N TRP A 86 6.59 -5.03 -8.73
CA TRP A 86 7.10 -5.53 -7.47
C TRP A 86 6.17 -6.54 -6.81
N ALA A 87 4.84 -6.32 -6.89
CA ALA A 87 3.87 -7.26 -6.35
C ALA A 87 3.90 -8.63 -7.04
N ARG A 88 4.19 -8.69 -8.35
CA ARG A 88 4.39 -9.96 -9.07
C ARG A 88 5.68 -10.68 -8.70
N ASP A 89 6.68 -9.94 -8.27
CA ASP A 89 7.97 -10.49 -7.84
C ASP A 89 7.95 -11.00 -6.39
N PHE A 90 6.85 -10.80 -5.64
CA PHE A 90 6.75 -11.27 -4.26
C PHE A 90 6.82 -12.79 -4.18
N ASP A 91 7.83 -13.29 -3.52
CA ASP A 91 8.09 -14.71 -3.27
C ASP A 91 7.95 -15.09 -1.78
N SER A 92 7.77 -14.10 -0.91
CA SER A 92 7.60 -14.31 0.52
C SER A 92 6.73 -13.23 1.16
N TRP A 93 6.14 -13.58 2.30
CA TRP A 93 5.37 -12.62 3.10
C TRP A 93 6.25 -11.48 3.64
N ALA A 94 7.54 -11.73 3.89
CA ALA A 94 8.44 -10.73 4.46
C ALA A 94 8.65 -9.54 3.52
N VAL A 95 8.93 -9.79 2.24
CA VAL A 95 9.08 -8.74 1.21
C VAL A 95 7.74 -8.07 0.94
N CYS A 96 6.65 -8.85 0.81
CA CYS A 96 5.30 -8.35 0.60
C CYS A 96 4.90 -7.34 1.70
N ASP A 97 5.03 -7.74 2.96
CA ASP A 97 4.64 -6.90 4.09
C ASP A 97 5.56 -5.68 4.25
N ALA A 98 6.86 -5.84 4.01
CA ALA A 98 7.79 -4.71 4.02
C ALA A 98 7.39 -3.63 3.00
N CYS A 99 7.07 -4.03 1.76
CA CYS A 99 6.58 -3.09 0.74
C CYS A 99 5.26 -2.42 1.14
N CYS A 100 4.30 -3.18 1.68
CA CYS A 100 3.01 -2.64 2.10
C CYS A 100 3.12 -1.67 3.27
N MET A 101 3.95 -2.00 4.29
CA MET A 101 4.05 -1.24 5.54
C MET A 101 5.00 -0.03 5.48
N HIS A 102 5.94 0.00 4.54
CA HIS A 102 7.00 1.02 4.54
C HIS A 102 7.05 1.88 3.28
N LEU A 103 6.30 1.50 2.24
CA LEU A 103 6.32 2.21 0.96
C LEU A 103 4.92 2.40 0.36
N PHE A 104 4.20 1.30 0.06
CA PHE A 104 2.99 1.35 -0.75
C PHE A 104 1.82 2.04 -0.06
N ASP A 105 1.70 1.91 1.26
CA ASP A 105 0.68 2.58 2.08
C ASP A 105 0.78 4.11 2.07
N ARG A 106 1.94 4.64 1.68
CA ARG A 106 2.21 6.09 1.59
C ARG A 106 2.03 6.64 0.17
N THR A 107 1.69 5.79 -0.78
CA THR A 107 1.46 6.21 -2.16
C THR A 107 -0.01 6.61 -2.38
N PRO A 108 -0.30 7.52 -3.32
CA PRO A 108 -1.69 7.86 -3.66
C PRO A 108 -2.47 6.71 -4.31
N TYR A 109 -1.79 5.61 -4.62
CA TYR A 109 -2.37 4.45 -5.32
C TYR A 109 -2.82 3.34 -4.37
N ALA A 110 -2.55 3.44 -3.07
CA ALA A 110 -2.77 2.38 -2.10
C ALA A 110 -4.21 1.84 -2.13
N HIS A 111 -5.21 2.70 -2.02
CA HIS A 111 -6.62 2.30 -2.04
C HIS A 111 -7.07 1.64 -3.35
N VAL A 112 -6.56 2.11 -4.49
CA VAL A 112 -6.85 1.51 -5.81
C VAL A 112 -6.22 0.12 -5.90
N LYS A 113 -5.00 -0.05 -5.41
CA LYS A 113 -4.29 -1.34 -5.42
C LYS A 113 -4.92 -2.35 -4.47
N VAL A 114 -5.42 -1.94 -3.30
CA VAL A 114 -6.23 -2.80 -2.43
C VAL A 114 -7.39 -3.44 -3.20
N ARG A 115 -8.18 -2.63 -3.90
CA ARG A 115 -9.33 -3.13 -4.68
C ARG A 115 -8.89 -4.04 -5.83
N ALA A 116 -7.86 -3.64 -6.57
CA ALA A 116 -7.37 -4.37 -7.74
C ALA A 116 -6.72 -5.72 -7.37
N TRP A 117 -6.08 -5.81 -6.22
CA TRP A 117 -5.33 -6.99 -5.82
C TRP A 117 -6.11 -7.97 -4.95
N SER A 118 -7.19 -7.54 -4.27
CA SER A 118 -7.95 -8.37 -3.33
C SER A 118 -8.53 -9.64 -3.97
N GLY A 119 -8.91 -9.62 -5.25
CA GLY A 119 -9.45 -10.77 -5.99
C GLY A 119 -8.42 -11.52 -6.86
N ARG A 120 -7.12 -11.22 -6.77
CA ARG A 120 -6.10 -11.82 -7.64
C ARG A 120 -5.84 -13.29 -7.28
N LYS A 121 -5.42 -14.05 -8.30
CA LYS A 121 -5.11 -15.48 -8.14
C LYS A 121 -3.71 -15.72 -7.55
N GLU A 122 -2.77 -14.84 -7.80
CA GLU A 122 -1.41 -14.91 -7.28
C GLU A 122 -1.42 -14.68 -5.77
N GLU A 123 -0.86 -15.63 -5.00
CA GLU A 123 -0.97 -15.66 -3.55
C GLU A 123 -0.46 -14.38 -2.89
N PHE A 124 0.77 -13.98 -3.22
CA PHE A 124 1.38 -12.81 -2.58
C PHE A 124 0.84 -11.48 -3.11
N VAL A 125 0.33 -11.40 -4.34
CA VAL A 125 -0.40 -10.21 -4.82
C VAL A 125 -1.70 -10.05 -4.05
N LYS A 126 -2.45 -11.15 -3.83
CA LYS A 126 -3.67 -11.14 -3.02
C LYS A 126 -3.35 -10.84 -1.55
N ARG A 127 -2.28 -11.44 -0.99
CA ARG A 127 -1.78 -11.09 0.33
C ARG A 127 -1.51 -9.59 0.47
N ALA A 128 -0.83 -9.01 -0.52
CA ALA A 128 -0.48 -7.59 -0.52
C ALA A 128 -1.70 -6.67 -0.39
N ALA A 129 -2.85 -7.02 -0.97
CA ALA A 129 -4.08 -6.25 -0.77
C ALA A 129 -4.45 -6.14 0.71
N PHE A 130 -4.43 -7.26 1.44
CA PHE A 130 -4.83 -7.29 2.85
C PHE A 130 -3.73 -6.79 3.79
N ALA A 131 -2.47 -7.01 3.47
CA ALA A 131 -1.34 -6.40 4.17
C ALA A 131 -1.37 -4.86 4.03
N LEU A 132 -1.73 -4.36 2.85
CA LEU A 132 -1.89 -2.93 2.59
C LEU A 132 -3.08 -2.33 3.34
N ILE A 133 -4.20 -3.06 3.46
CA ILE A 133 -5.31 -2.66 4.34
C ILE A 133 -4.83 -2.54 5.78
N ALA A 134 -4.08 -3.52 6.28
CA ALA A 134 -3.53 -3.47 7.63
C ALA A 134 -2.57 -2.30 7.83
N ALA A 135 -1.72 -2.00 6.85
CA ALA A 135 -0.81 -0.85 6.87
C ALA A 135 -1.57 0.49 6.90
N LEU A 136 -2.54 0.66 6.02
CA LEU A 136 -3.42 1.84 5.99
C LEU A 136 -4.18 2.00 7.32
N ALA A 137 -4.68 0.89 7.89
CA ALA A 137 -5.36 0.94 9.18
C ALA A 137 -4.46 1.46 10.31
N VAL A 138 -3.15 1.27 10.23
CA VAL A 138 -2.17 1.75 11.21
C VAL A 138 -1.70 3.18 10.91
N HIS A 139 -1.41 3.50 9.65
CA HIS A 139 -0.66 4.70 9.28
C HIS A 139 -1.55 5.85 8.77
N GLU A 140 -2.65 5.57 8.05
CA GLU A 140 -3.55 6.59 7.51
C GLU A 140 -4.49 7.11 8.59
N LYS A 141 -4.06 8.14 9.32
CA LYS A 141 -4.81 8.67 10.47
C LYS A 141 -6.08 9.41 10.06
N ASP A 142 -6.06 10.06 8.91
CA ASP A 142 -7.17 10.87 8.37
C ASP A 142 -8.14 10.04 7.50
N GLY A 143 -7.88 8.75 7.31
CA GLY A 143 -8.75 7.85 6.54
C GLY A 143 -10.13 7.72 7.17
N THR A 144 -11.18 7.83 6.34
CA THR A 144 -12.57 7.80 6.81
C THR A 144 -13.01 6.41 7.26
N ASP A 145 -13.95 6.34 8.20
CA ASP A 145 -14.52 5.06 8.65
C ASP A 145 -15.22 4.30 7.49
N GLU A 146 -15.80 5.01 6.52
CA GLU A 146 -16.46 4.43 5.33
C GLU A 146 -15.46 3.66 4.47
N ALA A 147 -14.26 4.21 4.26
CA ALA A 147 -13.22 3.54 3.49
C ALA A 147 -12.82 2.20 4.16
N PHE A 148 -12.67 2.20 5.49
CA PHE A 148 -12.33 0.99 6.23
C PHE A 148 -13.49 -0.01 6.33
N ARG A 149 -14.74 0.44 6.38
CA ARG A 149 -15.92 -0.44 6.24
C ARG A 149 -15.94 -1.12 4.87
N ALA A 150 -15.63 -0.39 3.79
CA ALA A 150 -15.51 -0.98 2.47
C ALA A 150 -14.38 -2.04 2.40
N PHE A 151 -13.27 -1.85 3.12
CA PHE A 151 -12.21 -2.85 3.22
C PHE A 151 -12.64 -4.09 4.02
N LEU A 152 -13.47 -3.94 5.07
CA LEU A 152 -14.06 -5.08 5.78
C LEU A 152 -14.90 -5.95 4.84
N ALA A 153 -15.65 -5.35 3.92
CA ALA A 153 -16.40 -6.10 2.91
C ALA A 153 -15.48 -6.93 1.98
N LEU A 154 -14.29 -6.42 1.63
CA LEU A 154 -13.29 -7.20 0.90
C LEU A 154 -12.75 -8.37 1.75
N CYS A 155 -12.49 -8.15 3.04
CA CYS A 155 -12.05 -9.20 3.96
C CYS A 155 -13.09 -10.31 4.06
N GLU A 156 -14.37 -9.96 4.20
CA GLU A 156 -15.48 -10.90 4.26
C GLU A 156 -15.59 -11.73 2.98
N ARG A 157 -15.50 -11.11 1.80
CA ARG A 157 -15.56 -11.79 0.51
C ARG A 157 -14.45 -12.82 0.32
N GLU A 158 -13.24 -12.53 0.78
CA GLU A 158 -12.05 -13.34 0.54
C GLU A 158 -11.68 -14.25 1.72
N ALA A 159 -12.49 -14.29 2.78
CA ALA A 159 -12.24 -15.07 3.99
C ALA A 159 -12.23 -16.60 3.76
N GLY A 160 -12.84 -17.06 2.67
CA GLY A 160 -12.82 -18.46 2.25
C GLY A 160 -11.48 -18.95 1.68
N ASP A 161 -10.53 -18.06 1.36
CA ASP A 161 -9.25 -18.44 0.77
C ASP A 161 -8.43 -19.31 1.74
N ALA A 162 -8.14 -20.54 1.33
CA ALA A 162 -7.48 -21.53 2.18
C ALA A 162 -5.96 -21.36 2.27
N ARG A 163 -5.36 -20.56 1.39
CA ARG A 163 -3.90 -20.32 1.37
C ARG A 163 -3.46 -19.61 2.64
N THR A 164 -2.44 -20.17 3.28
CA THR A 164 -2.01 -19.72 4.61
C THR A 164 -1.66 -18.25 4.67
N TYR A 165 -0.97 -17.74 3.66
CA TYR A 165 -0.50 -16.36 3.67
C TYR A 165 -1.62 -15.36 3.35
N VAL A 166 -2.60 -15.73 2.52
CA VAL A 166 -3.81 -14.91 2.28
C VAL A 166 -4.68 -14.87 3.53
N LYS A 167 -5.03 -16.04 4.09
CA LYS A 167 -5.84 -16.17 5.31
C LYS A 167 -5.30 -15.33 6.46
N LYS A 168 -3.98 -15.40 6.71
CA LYS A 168 -3.32 -14.63 7.77
C LYS A 168 -3.40 -13.11 7.51
N ALA A 169 -3.30 -12.67 6.26
CA ALA A 169 -3.39 -11.25 5.91
C ALA A 169 -4.83 -10.72 6.05
N VAL A 170 -5.83 -11.48 5.62
CA VAL A 170 -7.25 -11.13 5.83
C VAL A 170 -7.54 -10.94 7.32
N ASN A 171 -7.14 -11.90 8.15
CA ASN A 171 -7.26 -11.79 9.61
C ASN A 171 -6.54 -10.54 10.16
N TRP A 172 -5.33 -10.29 9.72
CA TRP A 172 -4.57 -9.12 10.14
C TRP A 172 -5.29 -7.81 9.79
N ALA A 173 -5.83 -7.71 8.56
CA ALA A 173 -6.60 -6.54 8.11
C ALA A 173 -7.83 -6.28 8.99
N VAL A 174 -8.66 -7.30 9.27
CA VAL A 174 -9.85 -7.19 10.13
C VAL A 174 -9.46 -6.66 11.52
N ARG A 175 -8.43 -7.24 12.13
CA ARG A 175 -7.97 -6.84 13.47
C ARG A 175 -7.43 -5.41 13.49
N GLN A 176 -6.64 -4.99 12.49
CA GLN A 176 -6.09 -3.63 12.46
C GLN A 176 -7.18 -2.57 12.22
N ILE A 177 -8.17 -2.87 11.38
CA ILE A 177 -9.34 -1.98 11.23
C ILE A 177 -10.08 -1.83 12.56
N GLY A 178 -10.35 -2.93 13.26
CA GLY A 178 -11.06 -2.90 14.54
C GLY A 178 -10.32 -2.17 15.67
N LYS A 179 -9.02 -1.97 15.55
CA LYS A 179 -8.21 -1.22 16.52
C LYS A 179 -8.22 0.28 16.32
N ARG A 180 -8.73 0.79 15.19
CA ARG A 180 -8.69 2.22 14.88
C ARG A 180 -9.56 3.09 15.82
N ASN A 181 -10.80 2.66 16.06
CA ASN A 181 -11.75 3.34 16.96
C ASN A 181 -12.93 2.42 17.32
N ALA A 182 -13.80 2.89 18.22
CA ALA A 182 -14.94 2.09 18.72
C ALA A 182 -15.94 1.74 17.60
N ALA A 183 -16.23 2.66 16.65
CA ALA A 183 -17.19 2.41 15.57
C ALA A 183 -16.67 1.34 14.59
N LEU A 184 -15.38 1.39 14.24
CA LEU A 184 -14.76 0.38 13.41
C LEU A 184 -14.54 -0.93 14.15
N ARG A 185 -14.37 -0.91 15.47
CA ARG A 185 -14.34 -2.14 16.26
C ARG A 185 -15.67 -2.88 16.17
N THR A 186 -16.80 -2.19 16.40
CA THR A 186 -18.14 -2.78 16.24
C THR A 186 -18.33 -3.36 14.85
N ALA A 187 -17.92 -2.62 13.81
CA ALA A 187 -18.02 -3.08 12.44
C ALA A 187 -17.11 -4.31 12.15
N ALA A 188 -15.89 -4.35 12.71
CA ALA A 188 -14.96 -5.46 12.53
C ALA A 188 -15.42 -6.73 13.28
N VAL A 189 -16.01 -6.60 14.48
CA VAL A 189 -16.63 -7.71 15.22
C VAL A 189 -17.78 -8.29 14.40
N ALA A 190 -18.73 -7.46 13.95
CA ALA A 190 -19.83 -7.92 13.12
C ALA A 190 -19.37 -8.56 11.79
N CYS A 191 -18.30 -8.04 11.19
CA CYS A 191 -17.67 -8.65 10.00
C CYS A 191 -17.08 -10.02 10.34
N ALA A 192 -16.36 -10.16 11.45
CA ALA A 192 -15.77 -11.43 11.88
C ALA A 192 -16.86 -12.50 12.17
N GLU A 193 -17.99 -12.12 12.75
CA GLU A 193 -19.15 -13.01 12.95
C GLU A 193 -19.71 -13.52 11.62
N ARG A 194 -19.92 -12.63 10.62
CA ARG A 194 -20.36 -13.03 9.28
C ARG A 194 -19.33 -13.90 8.55
N ILE A 195 -18.05 -13.61 8.70
CA ILE A 195 -16.97 -14.47 8.21
C ILE A 195 -17.09 -15.87 8.83
N GLY A 196 -17.29 -15.97 10.14
CA GLY A 196 -17.47 -17.26 10.83
C GLY A 196 -18.65 -18.07 10.29
N ALA A 197 -19.75 -17.39 9.98
CA ALA A 197 -20.96 -18.01 9.42
C ALA A 197 -20.76 -18.62 8.01
N GLN A 198 -19.71 -18.25 7.27
CA GLN A 198 -19.39 -18.85 5.95
C GLN A 198 -19.01 -20.33 6.05
N GLY A 199 -18.63 -20.83 7.21
CA GLY A 199 -18.45 -22.25 7.50
C GLY A 199 -17.15 -22.88 6.95
N SER A 200 -16.35 -22.20 6.12
CA SER A 200 -15.06 -22.74 5.65
C SER A 200 -14.03 -22.82 6.81
N PRO A 201 -13.07 -23.75 6.78
CA PRO A 201 -12.04 -23.83 7.81
C PRO A 201 -11.22 -22.52 7.93
N SER A 202 -10.96 -21.85 6.81
CA SER A 202 -10.26 -20.57 6.78
C SER A 202 -11.08 -19.47 7.46
N ALA A 203 -12.36 -19.36 7.08
CA ALA A 203 -13.26 -18.35 7.63
C ALA A 203 -13.46 -18.54 9.15
N ARG A 204 -13.70 -19.78 9.61
CA ARG A 204 -13.80 -20.08 11.05
C ARG A 204 -12.54 -19.67 11.82
N TRP A 205 -11.36 -19.97 11.27
CA TRP A 205 -10.10 -19.59 11.91
C TRP A 205 -9.92 -18.06 11.98
N ILE A 206 -10.22 -17.33 10.89
CA ILE A 206 -10.17 -15.86 10.85
C ILE A 206 -11.11 -15.27 11.90
N ALA A 207 -12.37 -15.74 11.94
CA ALA A 207 -13.38 -15.26 12.88
C ALA A 207 -12.95 -15.47 14.33
N ALA A 208 -12.55 -16.69 14.68
CA ALA A 208 -12.17 -17.03 16.04
C ALA A 208 -10.96 -16.20 16.54
N ASP A 209 -9.95 -16.01 15.68
CA ASP A 209 -8.75 -15.24 16.07
C ASP A 209 -9.03 -13.74 16.15
N ALA A 210 -9.80 -13.20 15.18
CA ALA A 210 -10.17 -11.78 15.18
C ALA A 210 -11.07 -11.41 16.37
N LEU A 211 -12.10 -12.20 16.66
CA LEU A 211 -13.02 -11.97 17.79
C LEU A 211 -12.25 -12.01 19.11
N ARG A 212 -11.45 -13.05 19.35
CA ARG A 212 -10.64 -13.16 20.57
C ARG A 212 -9.80 -11.91 20.84
N GLU A 213 -9.14 -11.35 19.81
CA GLU A 213 -8.30 -10.16 19.97
C GLU A 213 -9.14 -8.88 20.10
N LEU A 214 -10.22 -8.72 19.33
CA LEU A 214 -11.04 -7.53 19.36
C LEU A 214 -11.88 -7.40 20.64
N GLU A 215 -12.29 -8.50 21.23
CA GLU A 215 -13.03 -8.52 22.52
C GLU A 215 -12.11 -8.27 23.70
N SER A 216 -10.87 -8.79 23.66
CA SER A 216 -9.92 -8.64 24.77
C SER A 216 -9.21 -7.29 24.83
N ALA A 217 -9.10 -6.56 23.71
CA ALA A 217 -8.37 -5.29 23.64
C ALA A 217 -9.22 -4.12 24.17
N PRO A 218 -8.71 -3.22 25.04
CA PRO A 218 -9.41 -2.01 25.39
C PRO A 218 -9.65 -1.14 24.15
N ALA A 219 -10.82 -0.50 24.06
CA ALA A 219 -11.13 0.37 22.92
C ALA A 219 -10.12 1.50 22.83
N ALA A 220 -9.48 1.67 21.69
CA ALA A 220 -8.58 2.81 21.45
C ALA A 220 -9.37 4.11 21.66
N LYS A 221 -8.93 4.97 22.59
CA LYS A 221 -9.53 6.28 22.83
C LYS A 221 -9.35 7.09 21.55
N ARG A 222 -10.44 7.58 20.98
CA ARG A 222 -10.40 8.56 19.87
C ARG A 222 -9.58 9.76 20.35
N PRO A 223 -8.59 10.27 19.55
CA PRO A 223 -8.01 11.55 19.88
C PRO A 223 -9.13 12.58 19.95
N ALA A 224 -9.19 13.33 21.07
CA ALA A 224 -10.20 14.37 21.27
C ALA A 224 -10.11 15.34 20.09
N LYS A 225 -11.22 15.54 19.34
CA LYS A 225 -11.32 16.64 18.39
C LYS A 225 -10.95 17.90 19.12
N ALA A 226 -9.96 18.64 18.63
CA ALA A 226 -9.60 19.94 19.13
C ALA A 226 -10.87 20.78 19.25
N ARG A 227 -11.26 21.11 20.47
CA ARG A 227 -12.37 22.03 20.73
C ARG A 227 -12.02 23.35 20.02
N GLY A 228 -12.78 23.68 18.99
CA GLY A 228 -12.69 24.99 18.36
C GLY A 228 -12.76 26.06 19.45
N SER A 229 -11.71 26.85 19.54
CA SER A 229 -11.66 28.05 20.37
C SER A 229 -12.76 29.00 19.91
N ALA A 230 -13.90 28.99 20.58
CA ALA A 230 -14.86 30.04 20.50
C ALA A 230 -14.22 31.29 21.10
N ARG A 231 -13.70 32.17 20.27
CA ARG A 231 -13.32 33.51 20.67
C ARG A 231 -14.58 34.25 21.08
N ASN A 232 -14.73 34.46 22.37
CA ASN A 232 -15.66 35.36 22.99
C ASN A 232 -15.32 36.77 22.55
N GLY A 233 -16.06 37.31 21.60
CA GLY A 233 -15.95 38.71 21.15
C GLY A 233 -16.70 39.61 22.11
N SER A 234 -15.96 40.26 23.02
CA SER A 234 -16.43 41.40 23.80
C SER A 234 -16.74 42.58 22.87
N SER A 235 -17.99 42.98 22.92
CA SER A 235 -18.54 44.16 22.27
C SER A 235 -17.87 45.44 22.80
N ARG A 236 -17.21 46.21 21.93
CA ARG A 236 -17.02 47.66 22.13
C ARG A 236 -17.60 48.43 20.96
N ARG A 237 -18.65 49.19 21.31
CA ARG A 237 -19.36 50.15 20.48
C ARG A 237 -18.41 51.30 20.10
N ALA A 238 -18.30 51.63 18.83
CA ALA A 238 -17.81 52.92 18.37
C ALA A 238 -18.57 53.34 17.09
N THR A 239 -18.93 54.57 17.08
CA THR A 239 -19.78 55.36 16.18
C THR A 239 -19.17 55.59 14.80
N PRO A 240 -19.99 56.04 13.78
CA PRO A 240 -19.65 55.97 12.35
C PRO A 240 -18.92 57.25 11.89
N ALA A 241 -18.01 57.11 10.95
CA ALA A 241 -17.46 58.19 10.14
C ALA A 241 -17.53 57.79 8.65
N GLY A 242 -17.86 58.75 7.84
CA GLY A 242 -18.42 58.72 6.51
C GLY A 242 -17.53 58.26 5.32
N PRO A 243 -17.96 58.49 4.07
CA PRO A 243 -17.63 57.62 2.93
C PRO A 243 -16.34 58.06 2.19
N GLY A 244 -15.46 57.11 1.94
CA GLY A 244 -14.25 57.28 1.13
C GLY A 244 -14.14 56.23 0.02
N ARG A 245 -14.29 56.76 -1.19
CA ARG A 245 -13.77 56.36 -2.50
C ARG A 245 -13.23 54.96 -2.70
N ALA A 246 -13.86 54.19 -3.60
CA ALA A 246 -13.42 52.96 -4.19
C ALA A 246 -12.18 53.12 -5.12
N PRO A 247 -11.25 52.22 -5.14
CA PRO A 247 -10.36 52.02 -6.27
C PRO A 247 -10.76 50.93 -7.22
N ALA A 248 -10.40 51.14 -8.47
CA ALA A 248 -10.82 50.48 -9.69
C ALA A 248 -10.43 49.00 -9.79
N ARG A 249 -11.30 48.22 -10.47
CA ARG A 249 -11.11 46.85 -10.94
C ARG A 249 -10.09 46.78 -12.08
N PRO A 250 -9.16 45.84 -12.11
CA PRO A 250 -8.39 45.57 -13.32
C PRO A 250 -9.17 44.62 -14.26
N GLN A 251 -9.12 44.94 -15.55
CA GLN A 251 -9.72 44.19 -16.66
C GLN A 251 -8.84 42.98 -17.05
N PRO A 252 -9.40 41.90 -17.61
CA PRO A 252 -8.67 40.78 -18.13
C PRO A 252 -8.10 41.05 -19.54
N PRO A 253 -6.96 40.48 -19.93
CA PRO A 253 -6.41 40.65 -21.26
C PRO A 253 -7.13 39.80 -22.32
N ALA A 254 -7.23 40.38 -23.51
CA ALA A 254 -7.92 39.91 -24.70
C ALA A 254 -7.40 38.59 -25.26
N SER A 255 -8.31 37.81 -25.77
CA SER A 255 -8.12 36.62 -26.61
C SER A 255 -7.34 36.93 -27.89
N ARG A 256 -6.33 36.13 -28.19
CA ARG A 256 -5.75 36.03 -29.56
C ARG A 256 -6.10 34.71 -30.22
N ALA A 257 -6.46 34.85 -31.48
CA ALA A 257 -7.10 33.90 -32.38
C ALA A 257 -6.23 32.69 -32.78
N ARG A 258 -6.90 31.60 -32.93
CA ARG A 258 -6.84 30.52 -33.94
C ARG A 258 -5.74 30.63 -35.01
N ALA A 259 -4.89 29.61 -35.07
CA ALA A 259 -4.31 29.13 -36.33
C ALA A 259 -4.63 27.64 -36.50
N LYS A 260 -5.33 27.34 -37.59
CA LYS A 260 -5.63 26.00 -38.09
C LYS A 260 -4.33 25.38 -38.68
N ALA A 261 -4.00 24.17 -38.31
CA ALA A 261 -3.08 23.33 -39.03
C ALA A 261 -3.74 22.00 -39.43
N LYS A 262 -3.54 21.68 -40.71
CA LYS A 262 -4.18 20.63 -41.48
C LYS A 262 -3.69 19.23 -41.05
N SER A 263 -4.59 18.26 -41.08
CA SER A 263 -4.34 16.83 -41.13
C SER A 263 -3.75 16.40 -42.45
N PRO A 264 -2.90 15.39 -42.53
CA PRO A 264 -2.77 14.54 -43.72
C PRO A 264 -3.44 13.18 -43.48
N SER A 265 -4.21 12.76 -44.47
CA SER A 265 -4.87 11.46 -44.66
C SER A 265 -3.87 10.37 -45.10
N PRO A 266 -4.29 9.08 -44.98
CA PRO A 266 -3.38 7.94 -45.01
C PRO A 266 -3.10 7.39 -46.41
N ALA A 267 -1.89 6.86 -46.63
CA ALA A 267 -1.52 6.07 -47.77
C ALA A 267 -1.85 4.59 -47.59
N ARG A 268 -2.53 4.04 -48.59
CA ARG A 268 -2.85 2.62 -48.84
C ARG A 268 -1.68 1.90 -49.46
N SER A 269 -1.74 0.59 -49.35
CA SER A 269 -1.08 -0.52 -50.11
C SER A 269 -0.03 -1.26 -49.26
N GLY A 270 0.10 -2.58 -49.31
CA GLY A 270 -0.40 -3.57 -50.22
C GLY A 270 -0.38 -4.96 -49.62
N ARG A 271 -1.29 -5.74 -50.10
CA ARG A 271 -1.41 -7.18 -49.85
C ARG A 271 -0.18 -7.94 -50.42
N ALA A 272 0.31 -8.91 -49.68
CA ALA A 272 0.90 -10.11 -50.25
C ALA A 272 0.43 -11.34 -49.45
N ARG A 273 -0.09 -12.30 -50.19
CA ARG A 273 -0.66 -13.60 -49.77
C ARG A 273 0.42 -14.69 -49.93
N PRO A 274 0.17 -15.94 -49.46
CA PRO A 274 1.15 -16.79 -48.81
C PRO A 274 1.74 -17.85 -49.73
N ALA A 275 2.87 -18.43 -49.34
CA ALA A 275 3.39 -19.67 -49.92
C ALA A 275 3.16 -20.84 -48.91
N ARG A 276 2.42 -21.86 -49.40
CA ARG A 276 2.31 -23.23 -48.92
C ARG A 276 3.54 -24.03 -49.36
N SER A 277 3.89 -24.97 -48.57
CA SER A 277 4.42 -26.31 -48.91
C SER A 277 5.43 -26.72 -47.83
N ALA A 278 5.65 -27.93 -47.47
CA ALA A 278 5.07 -29.25 -47.60
C ALA A 278 5.85 -30.17 -46.64
N ARG A 279 5.13 -31.08 -46.04
CA ARG A 279 5.46 -32.40 -45.50
C ARG A 279 6.85 -33.03 -45.83
N ARG A 280 7.20 -33.86 -44.86
CA ARG A 280 8.03 -35.11 -44.80
C ARG A 280 9.30 -34.89 -43.97
N SER A 281 9.66 -35.70 -43.06
CA SER A 281 9.41 -37.09 -42.66
C SER A 281 9.44 -37.19 -41.14
#